data_cfc5b9afc814ed823483234646f251f6
#
_entry.id   cfc5b9afc814ed823483234646f251f6
#
_cell.length_a   1.000
_cell.length_b   1.000
_cell.length_c   1.000
_cell.angle_alpha   90.00
_cell.angle_beta   90.00
_cell.angle_gamma   90.00
#
_symmetry.space_group_name_H-M   'P 1'
#
loop_
_entity.id
_entity.type
_entity.pdbx_description
1 polymer ?
#
loop_
_entity_poly.entity_id
_entity_poly.type
_entity_poly.pdbx_seq_one_letter_code
_entity_poly.pdbx_strand_id
1 'polypeptide(L)'
;MITLRPAAAEDLPVIGALHQSSRASAYRHIIPADALASVSAEMMGHYWTERWSYERDTHLLTVAERNGRLAGFTYLGPHDPEESPSAGPNVGELYAIHLDPAEQGRGVGRALMVDALAKLHARGWTRAVLWVLTDNHHAREFYLRGGWRPDGAEREGDIGTVLTRQLRYARDLP
;
A
#
# COMPACT_ATOMS: atom_id res chain seq x y z
N MET A 1 10.67 -19.66 -2.96
CA MET A 1 10.03 -19.11 -4.18
C MET A 1 8.96 -18.12 -3.72
N ILE A 2 8.79 -17.00 -4.42
CA ILE A 2 7.70 -16.02 -4.18
C ILE A 2 6.65 -16.26 -5.26
N THR A 3 5.40 -16.44 -4.87
CA THR A 3 4.26 -16.58 -5.78
C THR A 3 3.32 -15.40 -5.58
N LEU A 4 2.86 -14.78 -6.67
CA LEU A 4 1.88 -13.71 -6.64
C LEU A 4 0.55 -14.22 -7.20
N ARG A 5 -0.55 -13.89 -6.53
CA ARG A 5 -1.90 -14.22 -6.99
C ARG A 5 -2.91 -13.16 -6.55
N PRO A 6 -4.08 -13.08 -7.22
CA PRO A 6 -5.20 -12.31 -6.69
C PRO A 6 -5.58 -12.79 -5.28
N ALA A 7 -5.99 -11.85 -4.43
CA ALA A 7 -6.54 -12.20 -3.13
C ALA A 7 -7.92 -12.83 -3.27
N ALA A 8 -8.22 -13.75 -2.36
CA ALA A 8 -9.55 -14.34 -2.18
C ALA A 8 -10.17 -13.84 -0.86
N ALA A 9 -11.46 -14.05 -0.67
CA ALA A 9 -12.16 -13.57 0.53
C ALA A 9 -11.55 -14.13 1.82
N GLU A 10 -11.10 -15.37 1.80
CA GLU A 10 -10.44 -16.03 2.93
C GLU A 10 -9.08 -15.42 3.32
N ASP A 11 -8.45 -14.65 2.44
CA ASP A 11 -7.19 -13.97 2.72
C ASP A 11 -7.39 -12.69 3.58
N LEU A 12 -8.58 -12.09 3.55
CA LEU A 12 -8.82 -10.76 4.12
C LEU A 12 -8.48 -10.64 5.60
N PRO A 13 -8.79 -11.61 6.47
CA PRO A 13 -8.36 -11.56 7.87
C PRO A 13 -6.83 -11.57 8.01
N VAL A 14 -6.14 -12.37 7.20
CA VAL A 14 -4.66 -12.45 7.22
C VAL A 14 -4.04 -11.17 6.65
N ILE A 15 -4.61 -10.60 5.59
CA ILE A 15 -4.21 -9.30 5.04
C ILE A 15 -4.34 -8.21 6.12
N GLY A 16 -5.44 -8.20 6.88
CA GLY A 16 -5.64 -7.28 8.00
C GLY A 16 -4.58 -7.41 9.08
N ALA A 17 -4.28 -8.63 9.50
CA ALA A 17 -3.24 -8.91 10.49
C ALA A 17 -1.85 -8.50 9.98
N LEU A 18 -1.54 -8.80 8.72
CA LEU A 18 -0.28 -8.42 8.07
C LEU A 18 -0.17 -6.89 7.97
N HIS A 19 -1.23 -6.21 7.57
CA HIS A 19 -1.26 -4.75 7.48
C HIS A 19 -0.98 -4.12 8.85
N GLN A 20 -1.63 -4.59 9.90
CA GLN A 20 -1.40 -4.08 11.26
C GLN A 20 0.03 -4.34 11.73
N SER A 21 0.57 -5.53 11.51
CA SER A 21 1.95 -5.88 11.87
C SER A 21 2.98 -5.05 11.10
N SER A 22 2.79 -4.89 9.80
CA SER A 22 3.63 -4.06 8.93
C SER A 22 3.65 -2.60 9.41
N ARG A 23 2.47 -2.05 9.70
CA ARG A 23 2.29 -0.68 10.16
C ARG A 23 2.91 -0.45 11.54
N ALA A 24 2.69 -1.35 12.48
CA ALA A 24 3.29 -1.29 13.81
C ALA A 24 4.82 -1.32 13.75
N SER A 25 5.39 -2.10 12.87
CA SER A 25 6.83 -2.14 12.64
C SER A 25 7.37 -0.88 11.96
N ALA A 26 6.75 -0.46 10.86
CA ALA A 26 7.20 0.68 10.06
C ALA A 26 7.09 2.02 10.80
N TYR A 27 6.07 2.18 11.64
CA TYR A 27 5.75 3.45 12.30
C TYR A 27 6.14 3.50 13.78
N ARG A 28 6.82 2.50 14.31
CA ARG A 28 7.19 2.41 15.74
C ARG A 28 7.98 3.61 16.26
N HIS A 29 8.71 4.31 15.39
CA HIS A 29 9.49 5.51 15.73
C HIS A 29 8.84 6.82 15.23
N ILE A 30 7.66 6.73 14.62
CA ILE A 30 6.95 7.85 14.01
C ILE A 30 5.65 8.14 14.77
N ILE A 31 4.93 7.08 15.15
CA ILE A 31 3.62 7.13 15.78
C ILE A 31 3.73 6.56 17.20
N PRO A 32 3.11 7.19 18.22
CA PRO A 32 3.07 6.66 19.58
C PRO A 32 2.50 5.23 19.63
N ALA A 33 3.06 4.40 20.50
CA ALA A 33 2.70 2.98 20.59
C ALA A 33 1.22 2.73 20.92
N ASP A 34 0.62 3.56 21.77
CA ASP A 34 -0.80 3.49 22.11
C ASP A 34 -1.71 3.83 20.91
N ALA A 35 -1.33 4.80 20.10
CA ALA A 35 -2.04 5.13 18.85
C ALA A 35 -1.95 3.98 17.83
N LEU A 36 -0.78 3.35 17.67
CA LEU A 36 -0.63 2.17 16.83
C LEU A 36 -1.45 0.97 17.35
N ALA A 37 -1.47 0.76 18.66
CA ALA A 37 -2.21 -0.32 19.30
C ALA A 37 -3.74 -0.10 19.29
N SER A 38 -4.22 1.12 19.07
CA SER A 38 -5.66 1.43 19.01
C SER A 38 -6.38 0.76 17.83
N VAL A 39 -5.65 0.32 16.81
CA VAL A 39 -6.18 -0.44 15.68
C VAL A 39 -5.69 -1.87 15.76
N SER A 40 -6.59 -2.80 16.02
CA SER A 40 -6.25 -4.23 16.11
C SER A 40 -6.16 -4.91 14.74
N ALA A 41 -5.57 -6.10 14.72
CA ALA A 41 -5.56 -6.95 13.52
C ALA A 41 -6.98 -7.28 13.05
N GLU A 42 -7.91 -7.52 13.98
CA GLU A 42 -9.31 -7.80 13.67
C GLU A 42 -10.01 -6.59 13.03
N MET A 43 -9.85 -5.40 13.61
CA MET A 43 -10.37 -4.16 13.03
C MET A 43 -9.85 -3.93 11.60
N MET A 44 -8.58 -4.22 11.37
CA MET A 44 -7.98 -4.08 10.06
C MET A 44 -8.50 -5.15 9.07
N GLY A 45 -8.79 -6.35 9.54
CA GLY A 45 -9.46 -7.39 8.75
C GLY A 45 -10.87 -6.98 8.31
N HIS A 46 -11.64 -6.39 9.22
CA HIS A 46 -12.96 -5.83 8.90
C HIS A 46 -12.87 -4.69 7.89
N TYR A 47 -11.92 -3.78 8.06
CA TYR A 47 -11.67 -2.69 7.11
C TYR A 47 -11.41 -3.22 5.69
N TRP A 48 -10.54 -4.23 5.53
CA TRP A 48 -10.26 -4.80 4.22
C TRP A 48 -11.45 -5.57 3.63
N THR A 49 -12.20 -6.27 4.47
CA THR A 49 -13.41 -6.98 4.04
C THR A 49 -14.46 -6.00 3.50
N GLU A 50 -14.70 -4.93 4.22
CA GLU A 50 -15.63 -3.88 3.79
C GLU A 50 -15.16 -3.20 2.51
N ARG A 51 -13.93 -2.72 2.49
CA ARG A 51 -13.37 -2.02 1.33
C ARG A 51 -13.39 -2.89 0.08
N TRP A 52 -12.95 -4.14 0.18
CA TRP A 52 -12.94 -5.08 -0.94
C TRP A 52 -14.35 -5.40 -1.45
N SER A 53 -15.36 -5.43 -0.59
CA SER A 53 -16.75 -5.66 -1.00
C SER A 53 -17.29 -4.59 -1.95
N TYR A 54 -16.84 -3.34 -1.80
CA TYR A 54 -17.25 -2.22 -2.65
C TYR A 54 -16.36 -2.02 -3.88
N GLU A 55 -15.07 -2.34 -3.78
CA GLU A 55 -14.06 -1.93 -4.76
C GLU A 55 -13.52 -3.08 -5.62
N ARG A 56 -13.88 -4.33 -5.34
CA ARG A 56 -13.32 -5.52 -6.04
C ARG A 56 -13.47 -5.51 -7.55
N ASP A 57 -14.44 -4.79 -8.10
CA ASP A 57 -14.67 -4.72 -9.54
C ASP A 57 -13.79 -3.64 -10.22
N THR A 58 -13.27 -2.70 -9.46
CA THR A 58 -12.46 -1.58 -9.95
C THR A 58 -11.02 -1.61 -9.47
N HIS A 59 -10.75 -2.24 -8.35
CA HIS A 59 -9.43 -2.32 -7.71
C HIS A 59 -8.86 -3.74 -7.76
N LEU A 60 -7.56 -3.84 -7.62
CA LEU A 60 -6.84 -5.11 -7.58
C LEU A 60 -6.14 -5.28 -6.24
N LEU A 61 -6.47 -6.36 -5.55
CA LEU A 61 -5.80 -6.82 -4.33
C LEU A 61 -4.97 -8.05 -4.68
N THR A 62 -3.65 -7.93 -4.58
CA THR A 62 -2.70 -9.01 -4.89
C THR A 62 -1.96 -9.41 -3.63
N VAL A 63 -1.83 -10.70 -3.40
CA VAL A 63 -1.05 -11.26 -2.31
C VAL A 63 0.23 -11.90 -2.83
N ALA A 64 1.30 -11.78 -2.05
CA ALA A 64 2.54 -12.53 -2.23
C ALA A 64 2.60 -13.65 -1.20
N GLU A 65 2.85 -14.85 -1.67
CA GLU A 65 3.08 -16.02 -0.83
C GLU A 65 4.54 -16.43 -0.87
N ARG A 66 5.06 -16.84 0.27
CA ARG A 66 6.38 -17.43 0.42
C ARG A 66 6.33 -18.53 1.46
N ASN A 67 6.81 -19.74 1.08
CA ASN A 67 6.76 -20.92 1.94
C ASN A 67 5.34 -21.25 2.47
N GLY A 68 4.31 -21.09 1.62
CA GLY A 68 2.93 -21.38 1.96
C GLY A 68 2.25 -20.38 2.91
N ARG A 69 2.86 -19.21 3.13
CA ARG A 69 2.31 -18.15 4.00
C ARG A 69 2.25 -16.83 3.26
N LEU A 70 1.27 -15.98 3.59
CA LEU A 70 1.23 -14.62 3.07
C LEU A 70 2.43 -13.81 3.60
N ALA A 71 3.18 -13.26 2.67
CA ALA A 71 4.41 -12.50 2.93
C ALA A 71 4.22 -10.99 2.69
N GLY A 72 3.18 -10.62 1.96
CA GLY A 72 2.87 -9.23 1.64
C GLY A 72 1.66 -9.12 0.72
N PHE A 73 1.24 -7.88 0.47
CA PHE A 73 0.16 -7.59 -0.46
C PHE A 73 0.29 -6.20 -1.07
N THR A 74 -0.39 -5.99 -2.20
CA THR A 74 -0.62 -4.68 -2.81
C THR A 74 -2.10 -4.47 -3.06
N TYR A 75 -2.52 -3.20 -2.99
CA TYR A 75 -3.84 -2.74 -3.38
C TYR A 75 -3.71 -1.53 -4.29
N LEU A 76 -4.31 -1.61 -5.46
CA LEU A 76 -4.23 -0.57 -6.48
C LEU A 76 -5.55 -0.41 -7.23
N GLY A 77 -5.76 0.75 -7.80
CA GLY A 77 -6.97 1.06 -8.56
C GLY A 77 -6.92 2.44 -9.20
N PRO A 78 -8.07 2.96 -9.67
CA PRO A 78 -8.14 4.30 -10.19
C PRO A 78 -7.82 5.31 -9.07
N HIS A 79 -7.10 6.38 -9.42
CA HIS A 79 -6.93 7.52 -8.54
C HIS A 79 -8.23 8.31 -8.45
N ASP A 80 -8.61 8.73 -7.25
CA ASP A 80 -9.78 9.60 -7.06
C ASP A 80 -9.37 11.07 -7.29
N PRO A 81 -9.83 11.70 -8.38
CA PRO A 81 -9.50 13.09 -8.68
C PRO A 81 -10.10 14.08 -7.68
N GLU A 82 -11.12 13.71 -6.92
CA GLU A 82 -11.68 14.55 -5.87
C GLU A 82 -10.76 14.63 -4.66
N GLU A 83 -10.06 13.53 -4.33
CA GLU A 83 -9.06 13.53 -3.25
C GLU A 83 -7.81 14.35 -3.60
N SER A 84 -7.40 14.34 -4.87
CA SER A 84 -6.16 15.02 -5.27
C SER A 84 -6.18 15.42 -6.76
N PRO A 85 -6.91 16.51 -7.12
CA PRO A 85 -7.06 16.94 -8.52
C PRO A 85 -5.75 17.23 -9.23
N SER A 86 -4.73 17.66 -8.48
CA SER A 86 -3.41 17.99 -9.02
C SER A 86 -2.62 16.79 -9.57
N ALA A 87 -3.09 15.55 -9.37
CA ALA A 87 -2.46 14.37 -9.96
C ALA A 87 -2.56 14.33 -11.50
N GLY A 88 -3.57 15.01 -12.05
CA GLY A 88 -3.84 15.01 -13.47
C GLY A 88 -4.80 13.90 -13.93
N PRO A 89 -5.09 13.83 -15.23
CA PRO A 89 -5.97 12.82 -15.79
C PRO A 89 -5.25 11.48 -15.99
N ASN A 90 -6.03 10.41 -16.12
CA ASN A 90 -5.55 9.07 -16.48
C ASN A 90 -4.49 8.50 -15.53
N VAL A 91 -4.76 8.61 -14.24
CA VAL A 91 -3.86 8.24 -13.15
C VAL A 91 -4.39 7.03 -12.40
N GLY A 92 -3.53 6.05 -12.16
CA GLY A 92 -3.77 4.97 -11.21
C GLY A 92 -3.11 5.27 -9.87
N GLU A 93 -3.57 4.61 -8.82
CA GLU A 93 -3.01 4.76 -7.48
C GLU A 93 -2.63 3.40 -6.89
N LEU A 94 -1.42 3.35 -6.34
CA LEU A 94 -0.99 2.29 -5.44
C LEU A 94 -1.38 2.70 -4.01
N TYR A 95 -2.52 2.21 -3.55
CA TYR A 95 -3.07 2.55 -2.24
C TYR A 95 -2.33 1.89 -1.08
N ALA A 96 -1.83 0.67 -1.29
CA ALA A 96 -1.11 -0.07 -0.28
C ALA A 96 -0.05 -1.00 -0.87
N ILE A 97 1.09 -1.06 -0.21
CA ILE A 97 2.09 -2.12 -0.32
C ILE A 97 2.60 -2.41 1.08
N HIS A 98 2.31 -3.59 1.59
CA HIS A 98 2.69 -4.01 2.92
C HIS A 98 3.33 -5.39 2.89
N LEU A 99 4.33 -5.58 3.75
CA LEU A 99 5.04 -6.84 3.92
C LEU A 99 4.95 -7.28 5.37
N ASP A 100 4.94 -8.60 5.57
CA ASP A 100 5.28 -9.15 6.88
C ASP A 100 6.69 -8.64 7.26
N PRO A 101 6.88 -8.04 8.44
CA PRO A 101 8.20 -7.57 8.87
C PRO A 101 9.29 -8.63 8.79
N ALA A 102 8.96 -9.91 9.01
CA ALA A 102 9.89 -11.03 8.91
C ALA A 102 10.34 -11.33 7.46
N GLU A 103 9.62 -10.83 6.46
CA GLU A 103 9.88 -11.06 5.04
C GLU A 103 10.59 -9.87 4.36
N GLN A 104 10.92 -8.84 5.11
CA GLN A 104 11.71 -7.71 4.60
C GLN A 104 13.11 -8.14 4.15
N GLY A 105 13.64 -7.49 3.11
CA GLY A 105 14.95 -7.82 2.55
C GLY A 105 15.03 -9.13 1.76
N ARG A 106 13.90 -9.82 1.56
CA ARG A 106 13.84 -11.12 0.87
C ARG A 106 13.30 -11.04 -0.57
N GLY A 107 13.17 -9.83 -1.10
CA GLY A 107 12.71 -9.59 -2.48
C GLY A 107 11.20 -9.51 -2.66
N VAL A 108 10.39 -9.73 -1.61
CA VAL A 108 8.92 -9.70 -1.68
C VAL A 108 8.42 -8.33 -2.13
N GLY A 109 8.92 -7.26 -1.53
CA GLY A 109 8.51 -5.89 -1.89
C GLY A 109 8.83 -5.55 -3.35
N ARG A 110 9.99 -5.98 -3.85
CA ARG A 110 10.35 -5.80 -5.26
C ARG A 110 9.42 -6.57 -6.19
N ALA A 111 9.12 -7.82 -5.87
CA ALA A 111 8.21 -8.64 -6.68
C ALA A 111 6.80 -8.01 -6.75
N LEU A 112 6.27 -7.59 -5.60
CA LEU A 112 4.97 -6.90 -5.52
C LEU A 112 4.96 -5.57 -6.29
N MET A 113 6.03 -4.78 -6.22
CA MET A 113 6.12 -3.51 -6.93
C MET A 113 6.18 -3.69 -8.45
N VAL A 114 6.94 -4.68 -8.93
CA VAL A 114 7.01 -5.00 -10.36
C VAL A 114 5.64 -5.44 -10.88
N ASP A 115 4.94 -6.30 -10.17
CA ASP A 115 3.59 -6.75 -10.51
C ASP A 115 2.59 -5.58 -10.49
N ALA A 116 2.64 -4.74 -9.45
CA ALA A 116 1.76 -3.58 -9.33
C ALA A 116 1.93 -2.60 -10.50
N LEU A 117 3.16 -2.28 -10.88
CA LEU A 117 3.44 -1.40 -12.02
C LEU A 117 2.95 -2.00 -13.34
N ALA A 118 3.14 -3.30 -13.55
CA ALA A 118 2.63 -4.00 -14.73
C ALA A 118 1.09 -3.94 -14.80
N LYS A 119 0.41 -4.15 -13.67
CA LYS A 119 -1.05 -4.07 -13.58
C LYS A 119 -1.59 -2.66 -13.78
N LEU A 120 -0.93 -1.65 -13.21
CA LEU A 120 -1.28 -0.24 -13.43
C LEU A 120 -1.17 0.12 -14.92
N HIS A 121 -0.07 -0.26 -15.57
CA HIS A 121 0.11 -0.05 -17.00
C HIS A 121 -0.94 -0.81 -17.84
N ALA A 122 -1.22 -2.06 -17.52
CA ALA A 122 -2.21 -2.89 -18.23
C ALA A 122 -3.64 -2.35 -18.14
N ARG A 123 -3.95 -1.53 -17.12
CA ARG A 123 -5.22 -0.80 -16.99
C ARG A 123 -5.29 0.45 -17.88
N GLY A 124 -4.21 0.79 -18.59
CA GLY A 124 -4.15 1.93 -19.52
C GLY A 124 -3.82 3.27 -18.84
N TRP A 125 -3.46 3.28 -17.56
CA TRP A 125 -2.98 4.50 -16.92
C TRP A 125 -1.58 4.85 -17.41
N THR A 126 -1.34 6.14 -17.59
CA THR A 126 -0.03 6.66 -18.05
C THR A 126 0.84 7.14 -16.90
N ARG A 127 0.25 7.30 -15.73
CA ARG A 127 0.90 7.76 -14.51
C ARG A 127 0.33 7.02 -13.31
N ALA A 128 1.17 6.77 -12.33
CA ALA A 128 0.77 6.23 -11.03
C ALA A 128 1.19 7.17 -9.91
N VAL A 129 0.38 7.21 -8.85
CA VAL A 129 0.67 7.94 -7.62
C VAL A 129 0.56 7.04 -6.41
N LEU A 130 1.19 7.43 -5.32
CA LEU A 130 1.04 6.85 -3.99
C LEU A 130 1.25 7.91 -2.93
N TRP A 131 0.78 7.64 -1.71
CA TRP A 131 1.01 8.48 -0.56
C TRP A 131 1.89 7.77 0.46
N VAL A 132 2.83 8.51 1.04
CA VAL A 132 3.78 7.99 2.03
C VAL A 132 3.96 9.00 3.16
N LEU A 133 4.07 8.51 4.41
CA LEU A 133 4.37 9.37 5.54
C LEU A 133 5.71 10.08 5.33
N THR A 134 5.73 11.38 5.60
CA THR A 134 6.94 12.23 5.48
C THR A 134 8.13 11.61 6.22
N ASP A 135 7.90 11.06 7.41
CA ASP A 135 8.94 10.51 8.29
C ASP A 135 9.23 9.02 8.04
N ASN A 136 8.50 8.36 7.13
CA ASN A 136 8.80 6.98 6.76
C ASN A 136 9.94 6.93 5.73
N HIS A 137 11.16 7.23 6.17
CA HIS A 137 12.33 7.30 5.31
C HIS A 137 12.64 5.99 4.60
N HIS A 138 12.43 4.85 5.27
CA HIS A 138 12.66 3.53 4.67
C HIS A 138 11.75 3.27 3.45
N ALA A 139 10.46 3.58 3.55
CA ALA A 139 9.53 3.45 2.42
C ALA A 139 9.86 4.47 1.32
N ARG A 140 10.18 5.71 1.68
CA ARG A 140 10.56 6.74 0.71
C ARG A 140 11.78 6.34 -0.12
N GLU A 141 12.83 5.79 0.53
CA GLU A 141 14.00 5.26 -0.18
C GLU A 141 13.65 4.09 -1.11
N PHE A 142 12.78 3.18 -0.65
CA PHE A 142 12.29 2.09 -1.48
C PHE A 142 11.60 2.61 -2.75
N TYR A 143 10.73 3.60 -2.62
CA TYR A 143 10.05 4.21 -3.77
C TYR A 143 11.03 4.95 -4.69
N LEU A 144 11.95 5.73 -4.14
CA LEU A 144 12.97 6.44 -4.92
C LEU A 144 13.81 5.47 -5.77
N ARG A 145 14.24 4.35 -5.18
CA ARG A 145 14.95 3.28 -5.92
C ARG A 145 14.10 2.65 -7.02
N GLY A 146 12.80 2.60 -6.82
CA GLY A 146 11.83 2.12 -7.80
C GLY A 146 11.45 3.11 -8.90
N GLY A 147 12.05 4.30 -8.93
CA GLY A 147 11.79 5.32 -9.95
C GLY A 147 10.61 6.24 -9.63
N TRP A 148 10.04 6.16 -8.44
CA TRP A 148 9.05 7.11 -7.95
C TRP A 148 9.73 8.40 -7.49
N ARG A 149 9.03 9.53 -7.60
CA ARG A 149 9.54 10.83 -7.16
C ARG A 149 8.44 11.64 -6.48
N PRO A 150 8.74 12.41 -5.43
CA PRO A 150 7.78 13.36 -4.88
C PRO A 150 7.39 14.38 -5.95
N ASP A 151 6.11 14.69 -6.05
CA ASP A 151 5.57 15.61 -7.05
C ASP A 151 5.10 16.95 -6.47
N GLY A 152 5.37 17.18 -5.18
CA GLY A 152 5.08 18.43 -4.49
C GLY A 152 3.72 18.45 -3.77
N ALA A 153 2.85 17.48 -4.01
CA ALA A 153 1.58 17.40 -3.28
C ALA A 153 1.79 16.82 -1.88
N GLU A 154 1.08 17.39 -0.92
CA GLU A 154 1.08 16.98 0.48
C GLU A 154 -0.36 16.88 0.97
N ARG A 155 -0.60 16.02 1.95
CA ARG A 155 -1.88 15.95 2.67
C ARG A 155 -1.65 15.62 4.14
N GLU A 156 -2.65 15.90 4.94
CA GLU A 156 -2.76 15.39 6.30
C GLU A 156 -3.65 14.15 6.31
N GLY A 157 -3.37 13.22 7.19
CA GLY A 157 -4.17 12.02 7.38
C GLY A 157 -4.01 11.47 8.77
N ASP A 158 -5.04 10.81 9.28
CA ASP A 158 -5.03 10.23 10.61
C ASP A 158 -4.47 8.80 10.59
N ILE A 159 -3.63 8.51 11.58
CA ILE A 159 -3.24 7.15 11.93
C ILE A 159 -3.64 6.93 13.38
N GLY A 160 -4.72 6.17 13.59
CA GLY A 160 -5.37 6.11 14.88
C GLY A 160 -5.86 7.52 15.28
N THR A 161 -5.38 8.03 16.41
CA THR A 161 -5.71 9.36 16.93
C THR A 161 -4.66 10.44 16.58
N VAL A 162 -3.68 10.11 15.75
CA VAL A 162 -2.55 10.99 15.44
C VAL A 162 -2.66 11.53 14.02
N LEU A 163 -2.69 12.87 13.92
CA LEU A 163 -2.61 13.55 12.63
C LEU A 163 -1.18 13.41 12.08
N THR A 164 -1.07 12.97 10.84
CA THR A 164 0.20 12.74 10.15
C THR A 164 0.28 13.53 8.86
N ARG A 165 1.50 13.83 8.43
CA ARG A 165 1.78 14.45 7.14
C ARG A 165 2.23 13.41 6.14
N GLN A 166 1.70 13.48 4.93
CA GLN A 166 2.00 12.57 3.84
C GLN A 166 2.45 13.35 2.60
N LEU A 167 3.39 12.75 1.88
CA LEU A 167 3.86 13.22 0.58
C LEU A 167 3.31 12.33 -0.51
N ARG A 168 2.92 12.94 -1.64
CA ARG A 168 2.58 12.17 -2.84
C ARG A 168 3.84 11.91 -3.66
N TYR A 169 4.03 10.65 -4.02
CA TYR A 169 5.02 10.22 -4.99
C TYR A 169 4.32 9.84 -6.28
N ALA A 170 4.95 10.14 -7.39
CA ALA A 170 4.44 9.82 -8.71
C ALA A 170 5.49 9.11 -9.57
N ARG A 171 5.02 8.32 -10.52
CA ARG A 171 5.83 7.65 -11.51
C ARG A 171 5.08 7.59 -12.83
N ASP A 172 5.75 7.93 -13.92
CA ASP A 172 5.23 7.70 -15.27
C ASP A 172 5.29 6.19 -15.57
N LEU A 173 4.24 5.70 -16.20
CA LEU A 173 4.14 4.32 -16.66
C LEU A 173 4.55 4.25 -18.14
N PRO A 174 5.23 3.17 -18.55
CA PRO A 174 5.74 3.04 -19.92
C PRO A 174 4.65 3.06 -20.99
#